data_58486d617752839334f608b216db72f1
#
_entry.id   58486d617752839334f608b216db72f1
#
_cell.length_a   1.000
_cell.length_b   1.000
_cell.length_c   1.000
_cell.angle_alpha   90.00
_cell.angle_beta   90.00
_cell.angle_gamma   90.00
#
_symmetry.space_group_name_H-M   'P 1'
#
loop_
_entity.id
_entity.type
_entity.pdbx_description
1 polymer ?
#
loop_
_entity_poly.entity_id
_entity_poly.type
_entity_poly.pdbx_seq_one_letter_code
_entity_poly.pdbx_strand_id
1 'polypeptide(L)'
;TVFIQLILFLFPWKIRKFFLRILLNFDLDENVKIGYSIVLAKKVILKKNAKIGHFNLVKSIDILYLDENSKIGSRNWITGFSVTHVKVRKYSHFSHIDNRQCILSIGKNTSITSRHYFDCNGGIYIGDYCTIAGFETAFMTHSIDLKNNRQDTSPIRIGNYAFVGARCTILKGAILPDYSVLGACSLLNKQY
;
A
#
# COMPACT_ATOMS: atom_id res chain seq x y z
N THR A 1 -1.87 -4.51 -19.11
CA THR A 1 -2.20 -4.93 -17.72
C THR A 1 -3.58 -4.45 -17.28
N VAL A 2 -3.94 -3.15 -17.42
CA VAL A 2 -5.28 -2.63 -17.07
C VAL A 2 -6.35 -3.33 -17.90
N PHE A 3 -6.20 -3.32 -19.22
CA PHE A 3 -7.16 -3.92 -20.14
C PHE A 3 -7.43 -5.40 -19.85
N ILE A 4 -6.38 -6.17 -19.53
CA ILE A 4 -6.52 -7.56 -19.10
C ILE A 4 -7.39 -7.67 -17.83
N GLN A 5 -7.13 -6.85 -16.82
CA GLN A 5 -7.92 -6.89 -15.58
C GLN A 5 -9.38 -6.51 -15.80
N LEU A 6 -9.66 -5.53 -16.66
CA LEU A 6 -11.03 -5.15 -17.01
C LEU A 6 -11.80 -6.29 -17.68
N ILE A 7 -11.18 -6.98 -18.66
CA ILE A 7 -11.78 -8.17 -19.28
C ILE A 7 -12.02 -9.26 -18.23
N LEU A 8 -11.05 -9.50 -17.36
CA LEU A 8 -11.16 -10.51 -16.32
C LEU A 8 -12.31 -10.24 -15.35
N PHE A 9 -12.80 -9.00 -15.19
CA PHE A 9 -13.96 -8.70 -14.34
C PHE A 9 -15.25 -9.38 -14.80
N LEU A 10 -15.34 -9.79 -16.05
CA LEU A 10 -16.47 -10.55 -16.57
C LEU A 10 -16.53 -12.00 -16.09
N PHE A 11 -15.47 -12.50 -15.48
CA PHE A 11 -15.33 -13.90 -15.08
C PHE A 11 -15.44 -14.09 -13.56
N PRO A 12 -15.92 -15.26 -13.10
CA PRO A 12 -15.91 -15.64 -11.69
C PRO A 12 -14.49 -15.64 -11.10
N TRP A 13 -14.39 -15.45 -9.78
CA TRP A 13 -13.11 -15.31 -9.08
C TRP A 13 -12.11 -16.46 -9.35
N LYS A 14 -12.57 -17.71 -9.43
CA LYS A 14 -11.66 -18.85 -9.69
C LYS A 14 -10.91 -18.69 -11.02
N ILE A 15 -11.62 -18.27 -12.08
CA ILE A 15 -11.04 -18.04 -13.41
C ILE A 15 -10.13 -16.81 -13.36
N ARG A 16 -10.56 -15.72 -12.73
CA ARG A 16 -9.75 -14.53 -12.55
C ARG A 16 -8.45 -14.82 -11.82
N LYS A 17 -8.49 -15.57 -10.70
CA LYS A 17 -7.31 -15.97 -9.93
C LYS A 17 -6.29 -16.71 -10.79
N PHE A 18 -6.75 -17.64 -11.61
CA PHE A 18 -5.89 -18.39 -12.51
C PHE A 18 -5.16 -17.47 -13.49
N PHE A 19 -5.88 -16.60 -14.19
CA PHE A 19 -5.27 -15.70 -15.16
C PHE A 19 -4.41 -14.61 -14.52
N LEU A 20 -4.75 -14.09 -13.35
CA LEU A 20 -3.90 -13.13 -12.62
C LEU A 20 -2.54 -13.74 -12.26
N ARG A 21 -2.51 -15.03 -11.89
CA ARG A 21 -1.26 -15.75 -11.63
C ARG A 21 -0.42 -15.94 -12.89
N ILE A 22 -1.02 -16.35 -13.98
CA ILE A 22 -0.28 -16.69 -15.22
C ILE A 22 0.09 -15.44 -16.02
N LEU A 23 -0.86 -14.52 -16.25
CA LEU A 23 -0.65 -13.38 -17.13
C LEU A 23 0.02 -12.20 -16.43
N LEU A 24 -0.22 -12.02 -15.14
CA LEU A 24 0.30 -10.88 -14.37
C LEU A 24 1.29 -11.29 -13.28
N ASN A 25 1.62 -12.58 -13.20
CA ASN A 25 2.58 -13.14 -12.24
C ASN A 25 2.29 -12.77 -10.77
N PHE A 26 1.00 -12.76 -10.41
CA PHE A 26 0.58 -12.53 -9.02
C PHE A 26 0.85 -13.78 -8.18
N ASP A 27 1.51 -13.63 -7.05
CA ASP A 27 1.69 -14.67 -6.04
C ASP A 27 0.46 -14.67 -5.10
N LEU A 28 -0.44 -15.62 -5.32
CA LEU A 28 -1.73 -15.69 -4.64
C LEU A 28 -1.87 -17.04 -3.94
N ASP A 29 -1.80 -17.03 -2.61
CA ASP A 29 -1.96 -18.22 -1.77
C ASP A 29 -3.43 -18.74 -1.73
N GLU A 30 -3.71 -19.62 -0.79
CA GLU A 30 -5.03 -20.21 -0.57
C GLU A 30 -6.04 -19.15 -0.10
N ASN A 31 -7.31 -19.32 -0.50
CA ASN A 31 -8.46 -18.51 -0.08
C ASN A 31 -8.32 -16.99 -0.29
N VAL A 32 -7.34 -16.56 -1.09
CA VAL A 32 -7.18 -15.15 -1.47
C VAL A 32 -8.37 -14.70 -2.32
N LYS A 33 -8.78 -13.45 -2.13
CA LYS A 33 -9.80 -12.80 -2.97
C LYS A 33 -9.39 -11.38 -3.33
N ILE A 34 -9.54 -11.02 -4.60
CA ILE A 34 -9.42 -9.63 -5.09
C ILE A 34 -10.77 -9.26 -5.72
N GLY A 35 -11.41 -8.22 -5.19
CA GLY A 35 -12.64 -7.66 -5.73
C GLY A 35 -12.43 -7.01 -7.10
N TYR A 36 -13.38 -6.21 -7.54
CA TYR A 36 -13.25 -5.41 -8.77
C TYR A 36 -12.34 -4.21 -8.52
N SER A 37 -11.03 -4.47 -8.48
CA SER A 37 -9.98 -3.49 -8.20
C SER A 37 -8.89 -3.60 -9.26
N ILE A 38 -8.29 -2.47 -9.63
CA ILE A 38 -7.17 -2.40 -10.57
C ILE A 38 -5.86 -2.42 -9.76
N VAL A 39 -5.03 -3.43 -9.99
CA VAL A 39 -3.77 -3.62 -9.27
C VAL A 39 -2.62 -3.64 -10.27
N LEU A 40 -1.83 -2.57 -10.26
CA LEU A 40 -0.71 -2.32 -11.18
C LEU A 40 0.63 -2.26 -10.45
N ALA A 41 0.79 -3.02 -9.37
CA ALA A 41 2.08 -3.25 -8.75
C ALA A 41 2.91 -4.23 -9.60
N LYS A 42 4.23 -4.11 -9.56
CA LYS A 42 5.13 -5.03 -10.28
C LYS A 42 5.14 -6.42 -9.66
N LYS A 43 5.12 -6.49 -8.35
CA LYS A 43 5.02 -7.74 -7.59
C LYS A 43 3.82 -7.64 -6.65
N VAL A 44 2.93 -8.60 -6.72
CA VAL A 44 1.76 -8.73 -5.86
C VAL A 44 1.87 -10.05 -5.12
N ILE A 45 1.93 -9.99 -3.81
CA ILE A 45 2.04 -11.16 -2.93
C ILE A 45 0.90 -11.10 -1.92
N LEU A 46 -0.03 -12.04 -2.04
CA LEU A 46 -1.15 -12.17 -1.12
C LEU A 46 -1.09 -13.53 -0.44
N LYS A 47 -0.85 -13.53 0.87
CA LYS A 47 -0.75 -14.73 1.68
C LYS A 47 -2.12 -15.30 2.01
N LYS A 48 -2.16 -16.45 2.63
CA LYS A 48 -3.38 -17.21 2.94
C LYS A 48 -4.48 -16.33 3.53
N ASN A 49 -5.70 -16.46 2.99
CA ASN A 49 -6.90 -15.70 3.37
C ASN A 49 -6.82 -14.18 3.17
N ALA A 50 -5.76 -13.63 2.58
CA ALA A 50 -5.66 -12.19 2.31
C ALA A 50 -6.74 -11.74 1.32
N LYS A 51 -7.26 -10.52 1.52
CA LYS A 51 -8.38 -10.00 0.71
C LYS A 51 -8.16 -8.55 0.30
N ILE A 52 -8.49 -8.23 -0.93
CA ILE A 52 -8.62 -6.87 -1.44
C ILE A 52 -10.07 -6.67 -1.87
N GLY A 53 -10.72 -5.63 -1.37
CA GLY A 53 -12.10 -5.26 -1.68
C GLY A 53 -12.29 -4.75 -3.10
N HIS A 54 -13.28 -3.90 -3.29
CA HIS A 54 -13.67 -3.40 -4.60
C HIS A 54 -13.21 -1.96 -4.84
N PHE A 55 -13.02 -1.60 -6.11
CA PHE A 55 -12.73 -0.24 -6.56
C PHE A 55 -11.47 0.38 -5.95
N ASN A 56 -10.51 -0.46 -5.55
CA ASN A 56 -9.19 0.04 -5.20
C ASN A 56 -8.38 0.29 -6.47
N LEU A 57 -7.58 1.35 -6.45
CA LEU A 57 -6.57 1.60 -7.47
C LEU A 57 -5.18 1.49 -6.83
N VAL A 58 -4.43 0.48 -7.25
CA VAL A 58 -3.00 0.33 -6.91
C VAL A 58 -2.19 0.64 -8.15
N LYS A 59 -1.35 1.68 -8.10
CA LYS A 59 -0.63 2.17 -9.28
C LYS A 59 0.83 2.49 -8.98
N SER A 60 1.71 2.02 -9.86
CA SER A 60 3.12 2.42 -9.92
C SER A 60 3.93 2.14 -8.64
N ILE A 61 3.55 1.16 -7.85
CA ILE A 61 4.36 0.64 -6.75
C ILE A 61 5.11 -0.62 -7.19
N ASP A 62 6.24 -0.90 -6.56
CA ASP A 62 7.03 -2.10 -6.88
C ASP A 62 6.43 -3.34 -6.22
N ILE A 63 6.06 -3.25 -4.95
CA ILE A 63 5.55 -4.40 -4.19
C ILE A 63 4.26 -4.04 -3.46
N LEU A 64 3.24 -4.88 -3.62
CA LEU A 64 2.07 -4.96 -2.75
C LEU A 64 2.14 -6.29 -2.02
N TYR A 65 2.35 -6.24 -0.71
CA TYR A 65 2.41 -7.41 0.16
C TYR A 65 1.30 -7.39 1.21
N LEU A 66 0.49 -8.44 1.22
CA LEU A 66 -0.51 -8.69 2.24
C LEU A 66 -0.21 -10.03 2.90
N ASP A 67 0.01 -10.01 4.21
CA ASP A 67 0.24 -11.23 4.97
C ASP A 67 -1.08 -11.96 5.32
N GLU A 68 -0.99 -13.07 6.02
CA GLU A 68 -2.12 -13.95 6.33
C GLU A 68 -3.27 -13.24 7.02
N ASN A 69 -4.50 -13.55 6.60
CA ASN A 69 -5.75 -13.02 7.12
C ASN A 69 -5.88 -11.48 7.03
N SER A 70 -4.96 -10.80 6.36
CA SER A 70 -5.03 -9.35 6.20
C SER A 70 -6.02 -8.93 5.14
N LYS A 71 -6.49 -7.68 5.22
CA LYS A 71 -7.46 -7.17 4.25
C LYS A 71 -7.34 -5.68 3.98
N ILE A 72 -7.54 -5.33 2.73
CA ILE A 72 -7.79 -3.96 2.26
C ILE A 72 -9.26 -3.88 1.88
N GLY A 73 -9.99 -2.92 2.42
CA GLY A 73 -11.37 -2.62 2.09
C GLY A 73 -11.54 -2.08 0.66
N SER A 74 -12.41 -1.12 0.46
CA SER A 74 -12.77 -0.66 -0.88
C SER A 74 -12.44 0.81 -1.11
N ARG A 75 -12.26 1.21 -2.38
CA ARG A 75 -12.04 2.60 -2.80
C ARG A 75 -10.79 3.24 -2.18
N ASN A 76 -9.75 2.45 -1.89
CA ASN A 76 -8.47 2.98 -1.47
C ASN A 76 -7.64 3.36 -2.70
N TRP A 77 -6.84 4.41 -2.57
CA TRP A 77 -5.93 4.90 -3.59
C TRP A 77 -4.49 4.69 -3.12
N ILE A 78 -3.79 3.79 -3.78
CA ILE A 78 -2.44 3.35 -3.41
C ILE A 78 -1.52 3.66 -4.60
N THR A 79 -0.60 4.59 -4.44
CA THR A 79 0.26 5.07 -5.53
C THR A 79 1.71 5.18 -5.10
N GLY A 80 2.60 5.30 -6.09
CA GLY A 80 4.00 5.58 -5.86
C GLY A 80 4.77 5.78 -7.16
N PHE A 81 6.07 5.95 -7.05
CA PHE A 81 7.01 5.96 -8.17
C PHE A 81 7.96 4.78 -8.04
N SER A 82 7.75 3.75 -8.85
CA SER A 82 8.57 2.55 -8.89
C SER A 82 10.07 2.88 -8.96
N VAL A 83 10.88 2.18 -8.17
CA VAL A 83 12.35 2.34 -8.15
C VAL A 83 13.04 1.56 -9.29
N THR A 84 12.36 0.57 -9.85
CA THR A 84 12.93 -0.34 -10.86
C THR A 84 12.64 0.10 -12.30
N HIS A 85 11.92 1.18 -12.50
CA HIS A 85 11.64 1.69 -13.84
C HIS A 85 12.86 2.46 -14.37
N VAL A 86 13.50 1.97 -15.43
CA VAL A 86 14.77 2.52 -15.97
C VAL A 86 14.70 4.02 -16.25
N LYS A 87 13.59 4.52 -16.81
CA LYS A 87 13.37 5.96 -17.03
C LYS A 87 13.27 6.75 -15.73
N VAL A 88 12.68 6.15 -14.70
CA VAL A 88 12.51 6.76 -13.37
C VAL A 88 13.85 6.84 -12.65
N ARG A 89 14.73 5.85 -12.81
CA ARG A 89 16.04 5.80 -12.15
C ARG A 89 16.97 6.92 -12.60
N LYS A 90 16.95 7.31 -13.87
CA LYS A 90 17.85 8.34 -14.43
C LYS A 90 17.32 9.77 -14.27
N TYR A 91 16.00 9.95 -14.20
CA TYR A 91 15.33 11.28 -14.16
C TYR A 91 14.39 11.42 -12.96
N SER A 92 14.46 10.53 -11.99
CA SER A 92 13.59 10.56 -10.84
C SER A 92 14.00 11.68 -9.88
N HIS A 93 13.00 12.40 -9.40
CA HIS A 93 13.16 13.36 -8.30
C HIS A 93 13.74 12.73 -7.02
N PHE A 94 13.80 11.39 -6.94
CA PHE A 94 14.33 10.61 -5.81
C PHE A 94 15.66 9.91 -6.14
N SER A 95 16.34 10.24 -7.24
CA SER A 95 17.57 9.58 -7.68
C SER A 95 18.75 9.68 -6.68
N HIS A 96 18.68 10.64 -5.77
CA HIS A 96 19.67 10.88 -4.72
C HIS A 96 19.40 10.07 -3.44
N ILE A 97 18.31 9.30 -3.39
CA ILE A 97 17.96 8.50 -2.22
C ILE A 97 18.31 7.04 -2.50
N ASP A 98 19.36 6.58 -1.85
CA ASP A 98 19.76 5.18 -1.92
C ASP A 98 18.79 4.27 -1.20
N ASN A 99 18.64 3.03 -1.70
CA ASN A 99 17.81 1.99 -1.09
C ASN A 99 16.33 2.34 -0.88
N ARG A 100 15.81 3.32 -1.61
CA ARG A 100 14.38 3.66 -1.59
C ARG A 100 13.54 2.44 -1.97
N GLN A 101 12.48 2.20 -1.23
CA GLN A 101 11.52 1.13 -1.52
C GLN A 101 10.13 1.72 -1.80
N CYS A 102 9.53 1.33 -2.90
CA CYS A 102 8.16 1.73 -3.25
C CYS A 102 7.22 0.54 -2.99
N ILE A 103 6.87 0.36 -1.70
CA ILE A 103 6.15 -0.81 -1.20
C ILE A 103 4.99 -0.41 -0.29
N LEU A 104 3.90 -1.18 -0.34
CA LEU A 104 2.91 -1.28 0.73
C LEU A 104 2.97 -2.70 1.29
N SER A 105 3.39 -2.82 2.56
CA SER A 105 3.46 -4.07 3.30
C SER A 105 2.49 -4.06 4.45
N ILE A 106 1.63 -5.07 4.52
CA ILE A 106 0.57 -5.22 5.53
C ILE A 106 0.76 -6.55 6.25
N GLY A 107 0.91 -6.49 7.56
CA GLY A 107 1.13 -7.64 8.43
C GLY A 107 -0.11 -8.51 8.63
N LYS A 108 0.07 -9.60 9.39
CA LYS A 108 -0.95 -10.61 9.66
C LYS A 108 -2.14 -10.04 10.42
N ASN A 109 -3.34 -10.54 10.12
CA ASN A 109 -4.57 -10.18 10.81
C ASN A 109 -4.86 -8.67 10.83
N THR A 110 -4.25 -7.91 9.92
CA THR A 110 -4.38 -6.44 9.82
C THR A 110 -5.49 -6.06 8.86
N SER A 111 -6.25 -5.05 9.23
CA SER A 111 -7.39 -4.58 8.45
C SER A 111 -7.24 -3.10 8.09
N ILE A 112 -7.29 -2.81 6.81
CA ILE A 112 -7.45 -1.45 6.28
C ILE A 112 -8.89 -1.30 5.80
N THR A 113 -9.59 -0.29 6.25
CA THR A 113 -10.96 -0.03 5.83
C THR A 113 -11.02 0.62 4.44
N SER A 114 -11.80 1.65 4.23
CA SER A 114 -12.09 2.13 2.87
C SER A 114 -11.78 3.62 2.70
N ARG A 115 -11.51 4.04 1.46
CA ARG A 115 -11.29 5.44 1.07
C ARG A 115 -10.07 6.09 1.74
N HIS A 116 -8.98 5.34 1.90
CA HIS A 116 -7.70 5.88 2.35
C HIS A 116 -6.78 6.17 1.18
N TYR A 117 -5.79 7.04 1.41
CA TYR A 117 -4.75 7.42 0.47
C TYR A 117 -3.40 6.94 0.95
N PHE A 118 -2.68 6.21 0.10
CA PHE A 118 -1.34 5.69 0.39
C PHE A 118 -0.37 6.17 -0.69
N ASP A 119 0.48 7.12 -0.35
CA ASP A 119 1.65 7.45 -1.14
C ASP A 119 2.83 6.60 -0.66
N CYS A 120 3.21 5.62 -1.46
CA CYS A 120 4.19 4.60 -1.12
C CYS A 120 5.61 4.93 -1.61
N ASN A 121 5.92 6.18 -1.95
CA ASN A 121 7.23 6.56 -2.51
C ASN A 121 8.41 6.18 -1.62
N GLY A 122 8.26 6.23 -0.29
CA GLY A 122 9.29 5.85 0.69
C GLY A 122 9.05 4.51 1.38
N GLY A 123 7.97 3.82 1.00
CA GLY A 123 7.54 2.58 1.65
C GLY A 123 6.63 2.81 2.86
N ILE A 124 5.59 1.97 2.95
CA ILE A 124 4.66 1.95 4.08
C ILE A 124 4.63 0.53 4.62
N TYR A 125 4.89 0.41 5.91
CA TYR A 125 4.93 -0.86 6.64
C TYR A 125 3.94 -0.80 7.78
N ILE A 126 2.93 -1.66 7.75
CA ILE A 126 1.92 -1.78 8.79
C ILE A 126 2.09 -3.17 9.42
N GLY A 127 2.27 -3.21 10.73
CA GLY A 127 2.51 -4.43 11.50
C GLY A 127 1.30 -5.35 11.59
N ASP A 128 1.43 -6.34 12.46
CA ASP A 128 0.41 -7.36 12.68
C ASP A 128 -0.71 -6.85 13.59
N TYR A 129 -1.91 -7.41 13.43
CA TYR A 129 -3.09 -7.12 14.27
C TYR A 129 -3.46 -5.64 14.34
N CYS A 130 -3.21 -4.89 13.27
CA CYS A 130 -3.53 -3.47 13.18
C CYS A 130 -4.90 -3.23 12.57
N THR A 131 -5.46 -2.07 12.89
CA THR A 131 -6.64 -1.56 12.19
C THR A 131 -6.43 -0.12 11.75
N ILE A 132 -6.47 0.10 10.44
CA ILE A 132 -6.59 1.44 9.85
C ILE A 132 -8.08 1.67 9.63
N ALA A 133 -8.69 2.39 10.57
CA ALA A 133 -10.13 2.49 10.70
C ALA A 133 -10.73 3.72 9.99
N GLY A 134 -12.03 3.67 9.83
CA GLY A 134 -12.81 4.77 9.27
C GLY A 134 -12.53 5.00 7.79
N PHE A 135 -12.18 6.24 7.44
CA PHE A 135 -11.98 6.67 6.05
C PHE A 135 -11.10 7.92 5.97
N GLU A 136 -10.59 8.21 4.78
CA GLU A 136 -9.86 9.44 4.43
C GLU A 136 -8.57 9.68 5.25
N THR A 137 -7.95 8.62 5.78
CA THR A 137 -6.59 8.73 6.34
C THR A 137 -5.59 8.75 5.19
N ALA A 138 -4.64 9.70 5.25
CA ALA A 138 -3.59 9.90 4.27
C ALA A 138 -2.22 9.51 4.82
N PHE A 139 -1.54 8.60 4.13
CA PHE A 139 -0.15 8.20 4.37
C PHE A 139 0.73 8.87 3.31
N MET A 140 1.55 9.83 3.69
CA MET A 140 2.36 10.66 2.80
C MET A 140 3.85 10.40 3.05
N THR A 141 4.46 9.51 2.25
CA THR A 141 5.88 9.13 2.44
C THR A 141 6.86 10.10 1.80
N HIS A 142 6.40 11.07 1.00
CA HIS A 142 7.29 12.07 0.39
C HIS A 142 6.91 13.51 0.75
N SER A 143 7.87 14.40 0.58
CA SER A 143 7.71 15.85 0.70
C SER A 143 8.79 16.56 -0.09
N ILE A 144 8.86 17.87 0.03
CA ILE A 144 9.91 18.71 -0.56
C ILE A 144 10.95 19.06 0.51
N ASP A 145 12.21 18.82 0.22
CA ASP A 145 13.35 19.35 0.93
C ASP A 145 13.64 20.76 0.39
N LEU A 146 13.13 21.77 1.09
CA LEU A 146 13.25 23.16 0.67
C LEU A 146 14.69 23.65 0.64
N LYS A 147 15.54 23.14 1.53
CA LYS A 147 16.95 23.56 1.62
C LYS A 147 17.75 23.16 0.37
N ASN A 148 17.46 21.95 -0.12
CA ASN A 148 18.16 21.39 -1.29
C ASN A 148 17.33 21.48 -2.57
N ASN A 149 16.16 22.12 -2.53
CA ASN A 149 15.22 22.27 -3.66
C ASN A 149 14.97 20.95 -4.40
N ARG A 150 14.67 19.88 -3.66
CA ARG A 150 14.44 18.55 -4.21
C ARG A 150 13.37 17.79 -3.45
N GLN A 151 12.80 16.77 -4.07
CA GLN A 151 11.90 15.87 -3.37
C GLN A 151 12.69 14.97 -2.40
N ASP A 152 12.05 14.65 -1.28
CA ASP A 152 12.61 13.77 -0.26
C ASP A 152 11.55 12.76 0.20
N THR A 153 11.98 11.59 0.64
CA THR A 153 11.08 10.54 1.09
C THR A 153 11.67 9.71 2.22
N SER A 154 10.82 9.25 3.11
CA SER A 154 11.18 8.34 4.20
C SER A 154 10.03 7.37 4.49
N PRO A 155 10.32 6.15 4.95
CA PRO A 155 9.29 5.17 5.24
C PRO A 155 8.39 5.59 6.39
N ILE A 156 7.12 5.18 6.32
CA ILE A 156 6.18 5.22 7.43
C ILE A 156 6.09 3.81 8.02
N ARG A 157 6.10 3.72 9.35
CA ARG A 157 5.97 2.46 10.08
C ARG A 157 4.85 2.55 11.11
N ILE A 158 3.94 1.61 11.06
CA ILE A 158 2.90 1.38 12.07
C ILE A 158 3.26 0.06 12.75
N GLY A 159 3.47 0.10 14.05
CA GLY A 159 3.82 -1.07 14.87
C GLY A 159 2.67 -2.07 14.97
N ASN A 160 2.91 -3.17 15.68
CA ASN A 160 1.91 -4.22 15.87
C ASN A 160 0.82 -3.79 16.86
N TYR A 161 -0.36 -4.37 16.75
CA TYR A 161 -1.50 -4.08 17.64
C TYR A 161 -1.85 -2.60 17.72
N ALA A 162 -1.65 -1.88 16.60
CA ALA A 162 -1.92 -0.45 16.54
C ALA A 162 -3.29 -0.16 15.91
N PHE A 163 -3.91 0.91 16.38
CA PHE A 163 -5.17 1.41 15.86
C PHE A 163 -4.98 2.84 15.31
N VAL A 164 -5.39 3.07 14.08
CA VAL A 164 -5.39 4.40 13.46
C VAL A 164 -6.82 4.81 13.16
N GLY A 165 -7.26 5.92 13.74
CA GLY A 165 -8.59 6.48 13.55
C GLY A 165 -8.80 7.07 12.15
N ALA A 166 -10.02 7.55 11.92
CA ALA A 166 -10.40 8.18 10.65
C ALA A 166 -9.72 9.54 10.44
N ARG A 167 -9.52 9.92 9.17
CA ARG A 167 -9.05 11.26 8.75
C ARG A 167 -7.71 11.66 9.35
N CYS A 168 -6.86 10.71 9.67
CA CYS A 168 -5.51 11.01 10.13
C CYS A 168 -4.62 11.39 8.95
N THR A 169 -3.60 12.20 9.22
CA THR A 169 -2.50 12.48 8.29
C THR A 169 -1.21 11.94 8.89
N ILE A 170 -0.53 11.03 8.17
CA ILE A 170 0.70 10.39 8.62
C ILE A 170 1.79 10.76 7.61
N LEU A 171 2.81 11.47 8.09
CA LEU A 171 3.85 12.03 7.24
C LEU A 171 5.10 11.14 7.18
N LYS A 172 5.94 11.40 6.21
CA LYS A 172 7.20 10.67 5.98
C LYS A 172 8.04 10.57 7.26
N GLY A 173 8.64 9.40 7.46
CA GLY A 173 9.51 9.13 8.61
C GLY A 173 8.76 8.90 9.93
N ALA A 174 7.43 9.00 9.93
CA ALA A 174 6.65 8.77 11.14
C ALA A 174 6.67 7.30 11.57
N ILE A 175 6.74 7.08 12.88
CA ILE A 175 6.63 5.76 13.50
C ILE A 175 5.54 5.83 14.57
N LEU A 176 4.52 4.98 14.44
CA LEU A 176 3.56 4.69 15.50
C LEU A 176 4.02 3.40 16.18
N PRO A 177 4.30 3.39 17.49
CA PRO A 177 4.78 2.20 18.18
C PRO A 177 3.76 1.06 18.25
N ASP A 178 4.22 -0.11 18.71
CA ASP A 178 3.34 -1.22 19.04
C ASP A 178 2.33 -0.80 20.12
N TYR A 179 1.15 -1.43 20.14
CA TYR A 179 0.10 -1.22 21.14
C TYR A 179 -0.37 0.24 21.27
N SER A 180 -0.33 0.99 20.18
CA SER A 180 -0.64 2.42 20.18
C SER A 180 -1.94 2.76 19.46
N VAL A 181 -2.55 3.84 19.89
CA VAL A 181 -3.75 4.42 19.24
C VAL A 181 -3.43 5.80 18.70
N LEU A 182 -3.62 6.00 17.41
CA LEU A 182 -3.69 7.32 16.79
C LEU A 182 -5.16 7.73 16.68
N GLY A 183 -5.56 8.71 17.48
CA GLY A 183 -6.94 9.21 17.49
C GLY A 183 -7.38 9.77 16.13
N ALA A 184 -8.68 9.82 15.90
CA ALA A 184 -9.20 10.40 14.66
C ALA A 184 -8.79 11.87 14.47
N CYS A 185 -8.63 12.30 13.23
CA CYS A 185 -8.21 13.65 12.83
C CYS A 185 -6.83 14.07 13.38
N SER A 186 -5.97 13.10 13.70
CA SER A 186 -4.63 13.36 14.22
C SER A 186 -3.60 13.52 13.11
N LEU A 187 -2.57 14.32 13.39
CA LEU A 187 -1.34 14.43 12.60
C LEU A 187 -0.23 13.63 13.28
N LEU A 188 0.34 12.67 12.57
CA LEU A 188 1.54 11.92 12.98
C LEU A 188 2.70 12.32 12.07
N ASN A 189 3.66 13.07 12.59
CA ASN A 189 4.79 13.63 11.83
C ASN A 189 6.16 13.37 12.48
N LYS A 190 6.22 12.48 13.46
CA LYS A 190 7.43 12.15 14.20
C LYS A 190 7.47 10.66 14.58
N GLN A 191 8.57 10.27 15.16
CA GLN A 191 8.77 8.96 15.78
C GLN A 191 8.41 9.05 17.26
N TYR A 192 7.68 8.08 17.76
CA TYR A 192 7.36 7.92 19.17
C TYR A 192 8.06 6.71 19.75
#